data_c1398ccdd3e9075398c0ef9efb425327
#
_entry.id   c1398ccdd3e9075398c0ef9efb425327
#
_cell.length_a   1.000
_cell.length_b   1.000
_cell.length_c   1.000
_cell.angle_alpha   90.00
_cell.angle_beta   90.00
_cell.angle_gamma   90.00
#
_symmetry.space_group_name_H-M   'P 1'
#
loop_
_entity.id
_entity.type
_entity.pdbx_description
1 polymer ?
#
loop_
_entity_poly.entity_id
_entity_poly.type
_entity_poly.pdbx_seq_one_letter_code
_entity_poly.pdbx_strand_id
1 'polypeptide(L)'
;MVFVLTAICAGSALVLAYANKATKPAREYQLLKYVQGPSVKKVLKGYDNDPIRDVIEISIGKDEKGHSIKIFPAKKDGKIIGIAYSSSAQGYHGQIEVMVGIDMNGTITGISIMRHSETPGLGARVVEPAFTNQFAGLKLSGQLNLSTRGGKIDGVSGATFSSQGVVSAVRKALELFPKVKKEVS
;
A
#
# COMPACT_ATOMS: atom_id res chain seq x y z
N MET A 1 -16.72 24.84 -39.01
CA MET A 1 -15.82 23.74 -38.57
C MET A 1 -15.57 23.74 -37.07
N VAL A 2 -15.24 24.86 -36.41
CA VAL A 2 -14.96 24.92 -34.97
C VAL A 2 -16.11 24.38 -34.13
N PHE A 3 -17.36 24.80 -34.36
CA PHE A 3 -18.53 24.31 -33.59
C PHE A 3 -18.74 22.81 -33.66
N VAL A 4 -18.53 22.19 -34.86
CA VAL A 4 -18.68 20.73 -35.01
C VAL A 4 -17.61 19.98 -34.22
N LEU A 5 -16.37 20.45 -34.31
CA LEU A 5 -15.27 19.85 -33.55
C LEU A 5 -15.49 19.97 -32.03
N THR A 6 -15.91 21.15 -31.57
CA THR A 6 -16.21 21.38 -30.15
C THR A 6 -17.37 20.48 -29.69
N ALA A 7 -18.41 20.31 -30.46
CA ALA A 7 -19.53 19.42 -30.11
C ALA A 7 -19.11 17.96 -30.03
N ILE A 8 -18.28 17.49 -30.97
CA ILE A 8 -17.73 16.12 -30.94
C ILE A 8 -16.84 15.91 -29.71
N CYS A 9 -15.94 16.86 -29.41
CA CYS A 9 -15.07 16.78 -28.23
C CYS A 9 -15.87 16.79 -26.93
N ALA A 10 -16.86 17.67 -26.81
CA ALA A 10 -17.73 17.75 -25.65
C ALA A 10 -18.55 16.45 -25.47
N GLY A 11 -19.13 15.93 -26.56
CA GLY A 11 -19.86 14.64 -26.55
C GLY A 11 -18.95 13.47 -26.10
N SER A 12 -17.76 13.38 -26.69
CA SER A 12 -16.79 12.34 -26.33
C SER A 12 -16.34 12.45 -24.86
N ALA A 13 -16.10 13.66 -24.36
CA ALA A 13 -15.74 13.91 -22.96
C ALA A 13 -16.86 13.48 -22.02
N LEU A 14 -18.12 13.79 -22.34
CA LEU A 14 -19.28 13.36 -21.53
C LEU A 14 -19.42 11.84 -21.48
N VAL A 15 -19.29 11.16 -22.63
CA VAL A 15 -19.36 9.70 -22.72
C VAL A 15 -18.24 9.07 -21.89
N LEU A 16 -17.02 9.56 -22.01
CA LEU A 16 -15.87 9.08 -21.21
C LEU A 16 -16.05 9.33 -19.72
N ALA A 17 -16.55 10.50 -19.33
CA ALA A 17 -16.83 10.84 -17.93
C ALA A 17 -17.89 9.91 -17.33
N TYR A 18 -18.98 9.66 -18.09
CA TYR A 18 -20.04 8.76 -17.69
C TYR A 18 -19.53 7.31 -17.56
N ALA A 19 -18.83 6.79 -18.56
CA ALA A 19 -18.25 5.46 -18.54
C ALA A 19 -17.27 5.28 -17.37
N ASN A 20 -16.42 6.29 -17.12
CA ASN A 20 -15.50 6.28 -15.98
C ASN A 20 -16.24 6.24 -14.63
N LYS A 21 -17.30 7.01 -14.48
CA LYS A 21 -18.14 7.02 -13.27
C LYS A 21 -18.87 5.69 -13.08
N ALA A 22 -19.45 5.13 -14.15
CA ALA A 22 -20.19 3.87 -14.11
C ALA A 22 -19.29 2.67 -13.81
N THR A 23 -18.04 2.67 -14.30
CA THR A 23 -17.10 1.56 -14.09
C THR A 23 -16.29 1.67 -12.80
N LYS A 24 -16.31 2.82 -12.12
CA LYS A 24 -15.54 3.06 -10.89
C LYS A 24 -15.78 2.00 -9.80
N PRO A 25 -17.03 1.67 -9.40
CA PRO A 25 -17.28 0.68 -8.34
C PRO A 25 -16.79 -0.72 -8.71
N ALA A 26 -16.94 -1.12 -9.98
CA ALA A 26 -16.45 -2.42 -10.45
C ALA A 26 -14.92 -2.51 -10.40
N ARG A 27 -14.21 -1.44 -10.79
CA ARG A 27 -12.75 -1.36 -10.71
C ARG A 27 -12.25 -1.37 -9.27
N GLU A 28 -12.91 -0.65 -8.36
CA GLU A 28 -12.56 -0.66 -6.94
C GLU A 28 -12.73 -2.06 -6.33
N TYR A 29 -13.83 -2.75 -6.65
CA TYR A 29 -14.04 -4.12 -6.20
C TYR A 29 -12.98 -5.09 -6.76
N GLN A 30 -12.62 -4.97 -8.04
CA GLN A 30 -11.57 -5.79 -8.64
C GLN A 30 -10.20 -5.50 -8.00
N LEU A 31 -9.87 -4.23 -7.73
CA LEU A 31 -8.64 -3.85 -7.05
C LEU A 31 -8.57 -4.46 -5.64
N LEU A 32 -9.67 -4.38 -4.88
CA LEU A 32 -9.78 -5.03 -3.57
C LEU A 32 -9.56 -6.54 -3.67
N LYS A 33 -10.25 -7.21 -4.59
CA LYS A 33 -10.25 -8.66 -4.70
C LYS A 33 -8.93 -9.22 -5.25
N TYR A 34 -8.37 -8.62 -6.30
CA TYR A 34 -7.26 -9.21 -7.06
C TYR A 34 -5.89 -8.62 -6.74
N VAL A 35 -5.82 -7.41 -6.20
CA VAL A 35 -4.56 -6.75 -5.86
C VAL A 35 -4.36 -6.65 -4.36
N GLN A 36 -5.32 -6.06 -3.65
CA GLN A 36 -5.17 -5.85 -2.21
C GLN A 36 -5.38 -7.15 -1.42
N GLY A 37 -6.37 -7.98 -1.80
CA GLY A 37 -6.67 -9.22 -1.11
C GLY A 37 -5.50 -10.20 -1.00
N PRO A 38 -4.83 -10.56 -2.11
CA PRO A 38 -3.62 -11.39 -2.05
C PRO A 38 -2.50 -10.77 -1.22
N SER A 39 -2.33 -9.43 -1.29
CA SER A 39 -1.32 -8.72 -0.50
C SER A 39 -1.64 -8.74 0.99
N VAL A 40 -2.90 -8.53 1.39
CA VAL A 40 -3.36 -8.62 2.78
C VAL A 40 -3.09 -10.02 3.35
N LYS A 41 -3.42 -11.08 2.58
CA LYS A 41 -3.15 -12.48 2.99
C LYS A 41 -1.67 -12.78 3.17
N LYS A 42 -0.79 -12.14 2.40
CA LYS A 42 0.67 -12.30 2.55
C LYS A 42 1.22 -11.65 3.81
N VAL A 43 0.68 -10.50 4.19
CA VAL A 43 1.23 -9.68 5.28
C VAL A 43 0.59 -9.94 6.64
N LEU A 44 -0.63 -10.49 6.69
CA LEU A 44 -1.32 -10.86 7.92
C LEU A 44 -1.37 -12.38 8.07
N LYS A 45 -1.23 -12.86 9.31
CA LYS A 45 -1.27 -14.31 9.65
C LYS A 45 -2.06 -14.54 10.94
N GLY A 46 -2.63 -15.73 11.08
CA GLY A 46 -3.24 -16.18 12.34
C GLY A 46 -4.59 -15.56 12.67
N TYR A 47 -5.29 -14.97 11.71
CA TYR A 47 -6.63 -14.40 11.86
C TYR A 47 -7.71 -15.43 11.43
N ASP A 48 -8.93 -15.26 11.95
CA ASP A 48 -10.11 -16.10 11.68
C ASP A 48 -11.24 -15.35 10.94
N ASN A 49 -11.12 -14.03 10.77
CA ASN A 49 -12.06 -13.21 10.03
C ASN A 49 -11.70 -13.08 8.53
N ASP A 50 -12.54 -12.36 7.76
CA ASP A 50 -12.22 -11.93 6.40
C ASP A 50 -11.82 -10.44 6.40
N PRO A 51 -10.52 -10.09 6.44
CA PRO A 51 -10.07 -8.70 6.51
C PRO A 51 -10.52 -7.84 5.32
N ILE A 52 -10.87 -8.48 4.18
CA ILE A 52 -11.29 -7.77 2.97
C ILE A 52 -12.75 -7.32 3.09
N ARG A 53 -13.59 -8.12 3.76
CA ARG A 53 -14.98 -7.75 4.05
C ARG A 53 -15.08 -6.76 5.21
N ASP A 54 -14.18 -6.90 6.19
CA ASP A 54 -14.14 -6.05 7.39
C ASP A 54 -13.35 -4.75 7.18
N VAL A 55 -13.12 -4.34 5.92
CA VAL A 55 -12.36 -3.13 5.60
C VAL A 55 -12.96 -1.90 6.27
N ILE A 56 -12.09 -1.11 6.89
CA ILE A 56 -12.44 0.15 7.55
C ILE A 56 -11.79 1.28 6.75
N GLU A 57 -12.55 2.30 6.37
CA GLU A 57 -12.01 3.50 5.76
C GLU A 57 -11.85 4.59 6.82
N ILE A 58 -10.62 5.08 7.00
CA ILE A 58 -10.33 6.20 7.90
C ILE A 58 -9.81 7.38 7.09
N SER A 59 -10.34 8.57 7.37
CA SER A 59 -9.79 9.81 6.83
C SER A 59 -8.65 10.27 7.73
N ILE A 60 -7.40 10.20 7.23
CA ILE A 60 -6.22 10.63 7.97
C ILE A 60 -5.70 11.92 7.36
N GLY A 61 -5.93 13.02 8.04
CA GLY A 61 -5.42 14.34 7.67
C GLY A 61 -6.49 15.40 7.57
N LYS A 62 -6.11 16.62 7.90
CA LYS A 62 -6.93 17.84 7.77
C LYS A 62 -6.85 18.45 6.36
N ASP A 63 -6.30 17.74 5.40
CA ASP A 63 -6.13 18.26 4.04
C ASP A 63 -7.47 18.20 3.31
N GLU A 64 -7.84 19.27 2.65
CA GLU A 64 -9.09 19.44 1.85
C GLU A 64 -9.29 18.36 0.77
N LYS A 65 -8.32 17.49 0.53
CA LYS A 65 -8.35 16.38 -0.42
C LYS A 65 -8.71 15.02 0.20
N GLY A 66 -9.09 14.97 1.51
CA GLY A 66 -9.65 13.79 2.16
C GLY A 66 -9.01 12.45 1.73
N HIS A 67 -7.71 12.26 2.02
CA HIS A 67 -7.09 10.97 1.74
C HIS A 67 -7.63 9.94 2.73
N SER A 68 -8.58 9.12 2.28
CA SER A 68 -9.02 7.96 3.04
C SER A 68 -8.04 6.81 2.85
N ILE A 69 -7.70 6.15 3.96
CA ILE A 69 -6.87 4.94 3.95
C ILE A 69 -7.78 3.76 4.28
N LYS A 70 -7.69 2.71 3.45
CA LYS A 70 -8.35 1.43 3.69
C LYS A 70 -7.50 0.59 4.62
N ILE A 71 -8.09 0.21 5.76
CA ILE A 71 -7.45 -0.62 6.77
C ILE A 71 -8.12 -1.98 6.76
N PHE A 72 -7.31 -3.01 6.74
CA PHE A 72 -7.72 -4.41 6.77
C PHE A 72 -7.42 -5.00 8.14
N PRO A 73 -8.40 -5.12 9.05
CA PRO A 73 -8.20 -5.67 10.37
C PRO A 73 -8.08 -7.20 10.34
N ALA A 74 -7.04 -7.73 10.94
CA ALA A 74 -6.93 -9.15 11.26
C ALA A 74 -7.49 -9.38 12.67
N LYS A 75 -8.56 -10.17 12.78
CA LYS A 75 -9.20 -10.51 14.06
C LYS A 75 -8.97 -11.98 14.38
N LYS A 76 -8.89 -12.27 15.66
CA LYS A 76 -8.89 -13.63 16.22
C LYS A 76 -9.76 -13.62 17.46
N ASP A 77 -10.71 -14.54 17.54
CA ASP A 77 -11.69 -14.60 18.63
C ASP A 77 -12.38 -13.24 18.89
N GLY A 78 -12.71 -12.52 17.81
CA GLY A 78 -13.33 -11.19 17.83
C GLY A 78 -12.39 -10.03 18.20
N LYS A 79 -11.13 -10.29 18.60
CA LYS A 79 -10.16 -9.26 18.96
C LYS A 79 -9.22 -8.95 17.80
N ILE A 80 -8.91 -7.68 17.59
CA ILE A 80 -7.95 -7.26 16.55
C ILE A 80 -6.55 -7.62 17.01
N ILE A 81 -5.87 -8.48 16.26
CA ILE A 81 -4.49 -8.93 16.52
C ILE A 81 -3.47 -8.20 15.63
N GLY A 82 -3.91 -7.59 14.55
CA GLY A 82 -3.09 -6.83 13.64
C GLY A 82 -3.92 -6.11 12.60
N ILE A 83 -3.28 -5.23 11.86
CA ILE A 83 -3.89 -4.44 10.79
C ILE A 83 -2.97 -4.41 9.57
N ALA A 84 -3.54 -4.31 8.39
CA ALA A 84 -2.77 -4.02 7.18
C ALA A 84 -3.36 -2.81 6.47
N TYR A 85 -2.51 -2.01 5.86
CA TYR A 85 -2.89 -0.87 5.01
C TYR A 85 -1.77 -0.51 4.05
N SER A 86 -2.11 0.22 3.00
CA SER A 86 -1.14 0.64 1.99
C SER A 86 -0.46 1.94 2.37
N SER A 87 0.81 2.03 2.00
CA SER A 87 1.60 3.26 2.04
C SER A 87 2.43 3.36 0.78
N SER A 88 2.83 4.56 0.40
CA SER A 88 3.64 4.75 -0.79
C SER A 88 4.78 5.74 -0.56
N ALA A 89 5.87 5.52 -1.31
CA ALA A 89 6.98 6.45 -1.37
C ALA A 89 7.60 6.46 -2.76
N GLN A 90 8.40 7.48 -3.03
CA GLN A 90 9.12 7.60 -4.29
C GLN A 90 10.23 6.56 -4.37
N GLY A 91 10.22 5.75 -5.42
CA GLY A 91 11.31 4.89 -5.86
C GLY A 91 12.20 5.61 -6.89
N TYR A 92 12.81 4.84 -7.79
CA TYR A 92 13.66 5.39 -8.86
C TYR A 92 12.81 5.97 -10.02
N HIS A 93 11.93 5.16 -10.63
CA HIS A 93 11.09 5.59 -11.75
C HIS A 93 9.71 6.12 -11.37
N GLY A 94 9.26 5.90 -10.14
CA GLY A 94 7.92 6.32 -9.72
C GLY A 94 7.60 5.93 -8.30
N GLN A 95 6.34 6.09 -7.94
CA GLN A 95 5.86 5.66 -6.64
C GLN A 95 5.83 4.13 -6.54
N ILE A 96 6.30 3.63 -5.40
CA ILE A 96 6.18 2.23 -5.00
C ILE A 96 5.11 2.16 -3.93
N GLU A 97 4.04 1.40 -4.19
CA GLU A 97 2.94 1.18 -3.27
C GLU A 97 3.13 -0.16 -2.55
N VAL A 98 3.13 -0.11 -1.23
CA VAL A 98 3.43 -1.24 -0.35
C VAL A 98 2.27 -1.48 0.60
N MET A 99 1.75 -2.71 0.65
CA MET A 99 0.90 -3.18 1.73
C MET A 99 1.78 -3.55 2.91
N VAL A 100 1.51 -3.01 4.09
CA VAL A 100 2.26 -3.27 5.33
C VAL A 100 1.32 -3.89 6.35
N GLY A 101 1.65 -5.09 6.81
CA GLY A 101 0.99 -5.73 7.94
C GLY A 101 1.72 -5.37 9.24
N ILE A 102 0.98 -4.99 10.26
CA ILE A 102 1.52 -4.55 11.56
C ILE A 102 0.69 -5.19 12.66
N ASP A 103 1.34 -5.79 13.64
CA ASP A 103 0.67 -6.30 14.85
C ASP A 103 0.29 -5.14 15.80
N MET A 104 -0.51 -5.44 16.82
CA MET A 104 -0.94 -4.41 17.78
C MET A 104 0.18 -3.84 18.64
N ASN A 105 1.40 -4.44 18.59
CA ASN A 105 2.61 -3.95 19.27
C ASN A 105 3.49 -3.07 18.38
N GLY A 106 3.05 -2.80 17.14
CA GLY A 106 3.81 -2.00 16.16
C GLY A 106 4.93 -2.78 15.47
N THR A 107 4.89 -4.11 15.48
CA THR A 107 5.85 -4.97 14.78
C THR A 107 5.33 -5.29 13.38
N ILE A 108 6.18 -5.21 12.39
CA ILE A 108 5.85 -5.58 11.01
C ILE A 108 5.64 -7.10 10.95
N THR A 109 4.47 -7.55 10.53
CA THR A 109 4.18 -8.97 10.29
C THR A 109 4.60 -9.42 8.90
N GLY A 110 4.66 -8.48 7.95
CA GLY A 110 5.12 -8.67 6.59
C GLY A 110 4.83 -7.47 5.72
N ILE A 111 5.46 -7.45 4.54
CA ILE A 111 5.18 -6.45 3.50
C ILE A 111 4.88 -7.13 2.17
N SER A 112 4.11 -6.46 1.31
CA SER A 112 3.84 -6.89 -0.07
C SER A 112 3.80 -5.67 -0.99
N ILE A 113 4.61 -5.67 -2.02
CA ILE A 113 4.60 -4.59 -3.01
C ILE A 113 3.44 -4.81 -3.97
N MET A 114 2.52 -3.85 -4.03
CA MET A 114 1.30 -3.92 -4.83
C MET A 114 1.48 -3.30 -6.21
N ARG A 115 2.22 -2.20 -6.27
CA ARG A 115 2.44 -1.46 -7.52
C ARG A 115 3.80 -0.77 -7.51
N HIS A 116 4.46 -0.81 -8.64
CA HIS A 116 5.69 -0.06 -8.91
C HIS A 116 5.85 0.17 -10.41
N SER A 117 6.68 1.13 -10.78
CA SER A 117 7.09 1.41 -12.17
C SER A 117 8.60 1.24 -12.36
N GLU A 118 9.23 0.45 -11.49
CA GLU A 118 10.68 0.25 -11.50
C GLU A 118 11.15 -0.60 -12.69
N THR A 119 12.41 -0.43 -13.08
CA THR A 119 13.02 -1.11 -14.24
C THR A 119 12.97 -2.63 -14.07
N PRO A 120 12.41 -3.37 -15.06
CA PRO A 120 12.44 -4.83 -15.07
C PRO A 120 13.85 -5.40 -14.92
N GLY A 121 13.98 -6.49 -14.16
CA GLY A 121 15.27 -7.17 -13.92
C GLY A 121 16.24 -6.43 -12.98
N LEU A 122 15.93 -5.19 -12.60
CA LEU A 122 16.77 -4.38 -11.70
C LEU A 122 15.93 -3.90 -10.50
N GLY A 123 15.31 -2.74 -10.57
CA GLY A 123 14.50 -2.17 -9.49
C GLY A 123 13.25 -3.00 -9.18
N ALA A 124 12.67 -3.67 -10.18
CA ALA A 124 11.53 -4.57 -9.99
C ALA A 124 11.83 -5.75 -9.04
N ARG A 125 13.09 -6.11 -8.81
CA ARG A 125 13.48 -7.18 -7.88
C ARG A 125 13.14 -6.89 -6.41
N VAL A 126 12.74 -5.67 -6.07
CA VAL A 126 12.23 -5.34 -4.72
C VAL A 126 10.96 -6.15 -4.35
N VAL A 127 10.26 -6.76 -5.32
CA VAL A 127 9.11 -7.63 -5.05
C VAL A 127 9.50 -9.05 -4.59
N GLU A 128 10.76 -9.44 -4.78
CA GLU A 128 11.26 -10.77 -4.48
C GLU A 128 11.21 -11.07 -2.97
N PRO A 129 10.88 -12.31 -2.57
CA PRO A 129 10.85 -12.71 -1.16
C PRO A 129 12.18 -12.48 -0.44
N ALA A 130 13.31 -12.62 -1.14
CA ALA A 130 14.64 -12.34 -0.58
C ALA A 130 14.78 -10.92 -0.03
N PHE A 131 14.09 -9.94 -0.64
CA PHE A 131 14.06 -8.57 -0.15
C PHE A 131 12.91 -8.32 0.83
N THR A 132 11.68 -8.72 0.48
CA THR A 132 10.48 -8.37 1.27
C THR A 132 10.42 -9.07 2.62
N ASN A 133 11.00 -10.29 2.76
CA ASN A 133 10.97 -11.03 4.01
C ASN A 133 11.86 -10.42 5.10
N GLN A 134 12.81 -9.56 4.76
CA GLN A 134 13.70 -8.90 5.72
C GLN A 134 12.97 -7.91 6.64
N PHE A 135 11.77 -7.49 6.29
CA PHE A 135 11.00 -6.50 7.06
C PHE A 135 10.25 -7.12 8.24
N ALA A 136 9.91 -8.41 8.17
CA ALA A 136 9.16 -9.09 9.21
C ALA A 136 9.91 -9.07 10.57
N GLY A 137 9.18 -8.76 11.65
CA GLY A 137 9.75 -8.66 13.00
C GLY A 137 10.41 -7.31 13.31
N LEU A 138 10.59 -6.42 12.35
CA LEU A 138 11.12 -5.08 12.60
C LEU A 138 10.05 -4.13 13.14
N LYS A 139 10.49 -3.10 13.84
CA LYS A 139 9.69 -1.98 14.35
C LYS A 139 10.23 -0.66 13.82
N LEU A 140 9.49 0.43 14.04
CA LEU A 140 9.98 1.77 13.74
C LEU A 140 11.22 2.08 14.62
N SER A 141 12.38 1.92 14.03
CA SER A 141 13.68 2.16 14.67
C SER A 141 14.74 2.47 13.62
N GLY A 142 15.98 2.76 14.06
CA GLY A 142 17.11 2.94 13.16
C GLY A 142 17.45 1.67 12.37
N GLN A 143 17.09 0.49 12.88
CA GLN A 143 17.30 -0.80 12.20
C GLN A 143 16.43 -0.94 10.94
N LEU A 144 15.28 -0.25 10.85
CA LEU A 144 14.44 -0.19 9.66
C LEU A 144 15.04 0.80 8.66
N ASN A 145 16.18 0.45 8.13
CA ASN A 145 16.91 1.21 7.10
C ASN A 145 17.76 0.24 6.29
N LEU A 146 18.31 0.70 5.18
CA LEU A 146 19.26 -0.09 4.40
C LEU A 146 20.56 -0.32 5.20
N SER A 147 21.20 -1.49 5.04
CA SER A 147 22.47 -1.84 5.67
C SER A 147 23.57 -0.83 5.32
N THR A 148 23.58 -0.32 4.09
CA THR A 148 24.46 0.77 3.65
C THR A 148 24.27 2.10 4.39
N ARG A 149 23.18 2.22 5.16
CA ARG A 149 22.83 3.39 5.99
C ARG A 149 22.68 3.03 7.47
N GLY A 150 23.33 1.96 7.91
CA GLY A 150 23.33 1.51 9.31
C GLY A 150 22.06 0.75 9.75
N GLY A 151 21.22 0.33 8.82
CA GLY A 151 20.05 -0.51 9.10
C GLY A 151 20.29 -2.00 8.94
N LYS A 152 19.23 -2.80 8.98
CA LYS A 152 19.26 -4.26 8.84
C LYS A 152 18.78 -4.78 7.48
N ILE A 153 18.36 -3.92 6.57
CA ILE A 153 17.78 -4.33 5.30
C ILE A 153 18.83 -4.27 4.22
N ASP A 154 19.16 -5.41 3.64
CA ASP A 154 20.04 -5.48 2.48
C ASP A 154 19.28 -5.04 1.23
N GLY A 155 19.79 -3.97 0.61
CA GLY A 155 19.19 -3.45 -0.63
C GLY A 155 19.41 -4.40 -1.80
N VAL A 156 18.53 -4.31 -2.79
CA VAL A 156 18.71 -5.00 -4.07
C VAL A 156 19.91 -4.40 -4.80
N SER A 157 20.87 -5.25 -5.18
CA SER A 157 22.07 -4.83 -5.90
C SER A 157 21.69 -4.09 -7.19
N GLY A 158 22.29 -2.91 -7.39
CA GLY A 158 21.99 -2.02 -8.52
C GLY A 158 20.65 -1.24 -8.41
N ALA A 159 19.85 -1.46 -7.35
CA ALA A 159 18.55 -0.84 -7.19
C ALA A 159 18.37 -0.14 -5.81
N THR A 160 19.39 0.61 -5.40
CA THR A 160 19.41 1.29 -4.09
C THR A 160 18.25 2.27 -3.91
N PHE A 161 17.91 3.04 -4.93
CA PHE A 161 16.79 3.99 -4.85
C PHE A 161 15.44 3.30 -4.73
N SER A 162 15.22 2.21 -5.48
CA SER A 162 14.00 1.40 -5.37
C SER A 162 13.90 0.77 -3.98
N SER A 163 14.99 0.19 -3.48
CA SER A 163 15.07 -0.36 -2.11
C SER A 163 14.78 0.69 -1.04
N GLN A 164 15.37 1.88 -1.18
CA GLN A 164 15.11 3.00 -0.27
C GLN A 164 13.65 3.48 -0.35
N GLY A 165 13.04 3.48 -1.52
CA GLY A 165 11.62 3.79 -1.72
C GLY A 165 10.73 2.86 -0.90
N VAL A 166 10.99 1.53 -0.95
CA VAL A 166 10.25 0.55 -0.14
C VAL A 166 10.45 0.80 1.36
N VAL A 167 11.70 0.97 1.82
CA VAL A 167 11.98 1.30 3.23
C VAL A 167 11.22 2.55 3.67
N SER A 168 11.23 3.60 2.85
CA SER A 168 10.53 4.86 3.14
C SER A 168 9.01 4.68 3.22
N ALA A 169 8.41 3.88 2.33
CA ALA A 169 6.98 3.56 2.39
C ALA A 169 6.63 2.82 3.68
N VAL A 170 7.42 1.82 4.06
CA VAL A 170 7.21 1.06 5.30
C VAL A 170 7.37 1.94 6.55
N ARG A 171 8.37 2.84 6.58
CA ARG A 171 8.53 3.80 7.67
C ARG A 171 7.33 4.72 7.81
N LYS A 172 6.83 5.29 6.72
CA LYS A 172 5.61 6.12 6.72
C LYS A 172 4.41 5.37 7.27
N ALA A 173 4.25 4.09 6.90
CA ALA A 173 3.20 3.26 7.48
C ALA A 173 3.34 3.17 8.99
N LEU A 174 4.53 2.82 9.52
CA LEU A 174 4.74 2.71 10.96
C LEU A 174 4.60 4.04 11.72
N GLU A 175 4.97 5.16 11.12
CA GLU A 175 4.75 6.50 11.69
C GLU A 175 3.27 6.83 11.81
N LEU A 176 2.45 6.33 10.89
CA LEU A 176 1.01 6.49 10.88
C LEU A 176 0.29 5.54 11.85
N PHE A 177 0.91 4.39 12.16
CA PHE A 177 0.31 3.31 12.96
C PHE A 177 -0.32 3.75 14.28
N PRO A 178 0.28 4.65 15.10
CA PRO A 178 -0.35 5.07 16.37
C PRO A 178 -1.72 5.76 16.15
N LYS A 179 -1.87 6.53 15.07
CA LYS A 179 -3.14 7.18 14.73
C LYS A 179 -4.16 6.15 14.26
N VAL A 180 -3.74 5.27 13.35
CA VAL A 180 -4.59 4.18 12.84
C VAL A 180 -5.05 3.26 13.96
N LYS A 181 -4.15 2.87 14.86
CA LYS A 181 -4.47 2.03 16.02
C LYS A 181 -5.56 2.65 16.89
N LYS A 182 -5.49 3.97 17.13
CA LYS A 182 -6.48 4.70 17.96
C LYS A 182 -7.88 4.69 17.34
N GLU A 183 -7.98 4.73 16.02
CA GLU A 183 -9.28 4.73 15.31
C GLU A 183 -9.90 3.32 15.20
N VAL A 184 -9.09 2.27 15.37
CA VAL A 184 -9.51 0.87 15.17
C VAL A 184 -9.70 0.14 16.51
N SER A 185 -9.16 0.69 17.61
CA SER A 185 -9.33 0.15 18.98
C SER A 185 -10.56 0.71 19.63
#